data_b870364f546527335c2e65d91b2efd64
#
_entry.id   b870364f546527335c2e65d91b2efd64
#
_cell.length_a   1.000
_cell.length_b   1.000
_cell.length_c   1.000
_cell.angle_alpha   90.00
_cell.angle_beta   90.00
_cell.angle_gamma   90.00
#
_symmetry.space_group_name_H-M   'P 1'
#
loop_
_entity.id
_entity.type
_entity.pdbx_description
1 polymer ?
#
loop_
_entity_poly.entity_id
_entity_poly.type
_entity_poly.pdbx_seq_one_letter_code
_entity_poly.pdbx_strand_id
1 'polypeptide(L)'
;MSQTKDKTEKMASPSPIPSRSPEIRHDALTNRWVIFSPARAKRPTDFKSKSPHNPSANNTPCPFCIGHEHECAPEIFRVPSDPAWKIRVIENLYPALSRNLANPSQNNQCLELDCADRTLTGFGFHDVVIEAPVHSVQLVDMEPTEIGEVLLAYKKRIEQIMVFESIVYIQVFKNHGASAGASMSHSHSQIMALPIIPPSVSARLDGTKEYFEKMGKCCLCVVNMEKFLIDETTHFISIVPFAATYPFEIWIIPRDHSSHFHEVDSEMAVDLGTLLKLMLRKMCIQLNNPPFNFMIQTAPLQRL
;
A
#
# COMPACT_ATOMS: atom_id res chain seq x y z
N MET A 1 -69.54 15.43 -17.19
CA MET A 1 -68.89 14.25 -16.60
C MET A 1 -67.63 14.00 -17.43
N SER A 2 -66.51 14.54 -17.02
CA SER A 2 -65.19 14.38 -17.68
C SER A 2 -64.29 13.58 -16.78
N GLN A 3 -63.91 12.40 -17.25
CA GLN A 3 -63.02 11.49 -16.53
C GLN A 3 -61.56 11.88 -16.89
N THR A 4 -60.84 12.44 -15.94
CA THR A 4 -59.41 12.61 -15.98
C THR A 4 -58.71 11.30 -15.66
N LYS A 5 -58.04 10.69 -16.65
CA LYS A 5 -57.17 9.52 -16.47
C LYS A 5 -55.83 10.00 -15.90
N ASP A 6 -55.61 9.61 -14.66
CA ASP A 6 -54.31 9.75 -13.99
C ASP A 6 -53.31 8.75 -14.60
N LYS A 7 -52.27 9.28 -15.29
CA LYS A 7 -51.14 8.50 -15.79
C LYS A 7 -50.03 8.60 -14.76
N THR A 8 -49.98 7.66 -13.84
CA THR A 8 -48.80 7.41 -13.01
C THR A 8 -47.69 6.82 -13.90
N GLU A 9 -46.77 7.64 -14.35
CA GLU A 9 -45.50 7.19 -14.94
C GLU A 9 -44.69 6.44 -13.87
N LYS A 10 -44.57 5.13 -14.02
CA LYS A 10 -43.60 4.32 -13.29
C LYS A 10 -42.20 4.76 -13.74
N MET A 11 -41.50 5.48 -12.86
CA MET A 11 -40.05 5.70 -13.04
C MET A 11 -39.37 4.34 -13.17
N ALA A 12 -38.78 4.08 -14.33
CA ALA A 12 -37.96 2.91 -14.57
C ALA A 12 -36.79 2.91 -13.59
N SER A 13 -36.58 1.82 -12.88
CA SER A 13 -35.39 1.63 -12.06
C SER A 13 -34.17 1.79 -12.92
N PRO A 14 -33.11 2.52 -12.47
CA PRO A 14 -31.91 2.69 -13.25
C PRO A 14 -31.32 1.31 -13.54
N SER A 15 -31.07 1.05 -14.83
CA SER A 15 -30.39 -0.15 -15.29
C SER A 15 -29.04 -0.30 -14.55
N PRO A 16 -28.63 -1.50 -14.14
CA PRO A 16 -27.37 -1.70 -13.46
C PRO A 16 -26.24 -1.21 -14.36
N ILE A 17 -25.46 -0.24 -13.86
CA ILE A 17 -24.26 0.26 -14.54
C ILE A 17 -23.38 -0.96 -14.79
N PRO A 18 -22.96 -1.25 -16.04
CA PRO A 18 -22.07 -2.36 -16.33
C PRO A 18 -20.82 -2.21 -15.46
N SER A 19 -20.37 -3.30 -14.83
CA SER A 19 -19.17 -3.31 -14.00
C SER A 19 -17.98 -3.00 -14.89
N ARG A 20 -17.57 -1.74 -14.95
CA ARG A 20 -16.37 -1.34 -15.69
C ARG A 20 -15.16 -1.92 -14.98
N SER A 21 -14.25 -2.49 -15.77
CA SER A 21 -12.94 -2.93 -15.31
C SER A 21 -12.14 -1.73 -14.76
N PRO A 22 -11.21 -1.93 -13.82
CA PRO A 22 -10.33 -0.86 -13.40
C PRO A 22 -9.49 -0.34 -14.58
N GLU A 23 -9.17 0.95 -14.55
CA GLU A 23 -8.41 1.68 -15.57
C GLU A 23 -7.35 2.56 -14.88
N ILE A 24 -6.23 2.80 -15.57
CA ILE A 24 -5.21 3.75 -15.14
C ILE A 24 -5.21 4.89 -16.16
N ARG A 25 -5.60 6.09 -15.75
CA ARG A 25 -5.75 7.26 -16.61
C ARG A 25 -4.66 8.28 -16.35
N HIS A 26 -4.10 8.83 -17.43
CA HIS A 26 -3.14 9.91 -17.35
C HIS A 26 -3.84 11.28 -17.34
N ASP A 27 -3.57 12.07 -16.32
CA ASP A 27 -3.94 13.47 -16.29
C ASP A 27 -2.80 14.31 -16.91
N ALA A 28 -2.99 14.76 -18.13
CA ALA A 28 -1.99 15.54 -18.86
C ALA A 28 -1.69 16.91 -18.21
N LEU A 29 -2.64 17.48 -17.46
CA LEU A 29 -2.47 18.78 -16.81
C LEU A 29 -1.47 18.72 -15.66
N THR A 30 -1.55 17.67 -14.87
CA THR A 30 -0.72 17.50 -13.66
C THR A 30 0.37 16.44 -13.81
N ASN A 31 0.46 15.78 -14.98
CA ASN A 31 1.32 14.65 -15.25
C ASN A 31 1.16 13.51 -14.22
N ARG A 32 -0.08 13.25 -13.80
CA ARG A 32 -0.39 12.21 -12.82
C ARG A 32 -1.10 11.03 -13.48
N TRP A 33 -0.84 9.85 -12.93
CA TRP A 33 -1.61 8.66 -13.25
C TRP A 33 -2.61 8.38 -12.13
N VAL A 34 -3.88 8.21 -12.48
CA VAL A 34 -4.98 8.01 -11.54
C VAL A 34 -5.62 6.65 -11.81
N ILE A 35 -5.74 5.84 -10.77
CA ILE A 35 -6.40 4.53 -10.86
C ILE A 35 -7.90 4.73 -10.63
N PHE A 36 -8.70 4.36 -11.61
CA PHE A 36 -10.16 4.31 -11.52
C PHE A 36 -10.59 2.87 -11.29
N SER A 37 -11.15 2.59 -10.13
CA SER A 37 -11.65 1.26 -9.76
C SER A 37 -13.12 1.34 -9.33
N PRO A 38 -14.07 1.09 -10.23
CA PRO A 38 -15.51 1.15 -9.92
C PRO A 38 -15.94 0.15 -8.84
N ALA A 39 -15.26 -0.99 -8.72
CA ALA A 39 -15.54 -1.98 -7.68
C ALA A 39 -15.35 -1.41 -6.26
N ARG A 40 -14.46 -0.42 -6.09
CA ARG A 40 -14.20 0.22 -4.79
C ARG A 40 -15.34 1.14 -4.31
N ALA A 41 -16.27 1.51 -5.17
CA ALA A 41 -17.47 2.22 -4.77
C ALA A 41 -18.38 1.38 -3.83
N LYS A 42 -18.22 0.05 -3.86
CA LYS A 42 -18.91 -0.90 -2.97
C LYS A 42 -18.17 -1.17 -1.66
N ARG A 43 -16.96 -0.60 -1.48
CA ARG A 43 -16.17 -0.78 -0.26
C ARG A 43 -16.95 -0.25 0.93
N PRO A 44 -17.07 -1.03 2.02
CA PRO A 44 -17.61 -0.50 3.25
C PRO A 44 -16.78 0.72 3.67
N THR A 45 -17.45 1.83 3.90
CA THR A 45 -16.82 3.02 4.45
C THR A 45 -17.34 3.18 5.86
N ASP A 46 -16.48 2.95 6.86
CA ASP A 46 -16.77 3.28 8.25
C ASP A 46 -16.98 4.79 8.46
N PHE A 47 -16.81 5.57 7.39
CA PHE A 47 -16.95 7.03 7.37
C PHE A 47 -18.39 7.55 7.30
N LYS A 48 -19.40 6.69 7.14
CA LYS A 48 -20.81 7.13 7.00
C LYS A 48 -21.54 7.40 8.30
N SER A 49 -21.02 7.06 9.45
CA SER A 49 -21.68 7.31 10.74
C SER A 49 -20.91 8.34 11.58
N LYS A 50 -21.21 9.61 11.39
CA LYS A 50 -21.05 10.63 12.44
C LYS A 50 -22.18 10.51 13.48
N SER A 51 -22.59 9.31 13.82
CA SER A 51 -23.41 9.06 15.01
C SER A 51 -22.46 8.76 16.15
N PRO A 52 -22.67 9.32 17.36
CA PRO A 52 -21.83 9.00 18.50
C PRO A 52 -21.83 7.49 18.68
N HIS A 53 -20.65 6.91 18.71
CA HIS A 53 -20.41 5.49 18.87
C HIS A 53 -21.25 4.94 20.03
N ASN A 54 -22.17 4.07 19.71
CA ASN A 54 -22.74 3.15 20.66
C ASN A 54 -21.82 1.93 20.70
N PRO A 55 -21.03 1.71 21.77
CA PRO A 55 -20.00 0.65 21.82
C PRO A 55 -20.55 -0.78 21.71
N SER A 56 -21.86 -0.92 21.69
CA SER A 56 -22.56 -2.22 21.73
C SER A 56 -23.15 -2.66 20.38
N ALA A 57 -22.94 -1.94 19.27
CA ALA A 57 -23.74 -2.15 18.07
C ALA A 57 -23.11 -3.02 16.95
N ASN A 58 -21.82 -3.40 17.01
CA ASN A 58 -21.21 -4.23 15.95
C ASN A 58 -20.44 -5.41 16.56
N ASN A 59 -21.17 -6.45 16.92
CA ASN A 59 -20.63 -7.77 17.24
C ASN A 59 -20.35 -8.58 15.94
N THR A 60 -20.03 -7.88 14.83
CA THR A 60 -19.65 -8.57 13.59
C THR A 60 -18.19 -9.00 13.74
N PRO A 61 -17.88 -10.29 13.65
CA PRO A 61 -16.51 -10.77 13.74
C PRO A 61 -15.64 -10.11 12.67
N CYS A 62 -14.39 -9.81 13.02
CA CYS A 62 -13.47 -9.24 12.05
C CYS A 62 -12.97 -10.34 11.08
N PRO A 63 -13.12 -10.19 9.76
CA PRO A 63 -12.71 -11.20 8.79
C PRO A 63 -11.19 -11.50 8.80
N PHE A 64 -10.38 -10.60 9.37
CA PHE A 64 -8.93 -10.80 9.49
C PHE A 64 -8.52 -11.58 10.75
N CYS A 65 -9.41 -11.79 11.70
CA CYS A 65 -9.14 -12.59 12.88
C CYS A 65 -9.05 -14.08 12.55
N ILE A 66 -8.24 -14.80 13.32
CA ILE A 66 -8.15 -16.26 13.23
C ILE A 66 -9.53 -16.89 13.43
N GLY A 67 -9.86 -17.92 12.62
CA GLY A 67 -11.16 -18.56 12.60
C GLY A 67 -12.18 -17.95 11.62
N HIS A 68 -11.87 -16.78 11.02
CA HIS A 68 -12.72 -16.08 10.04
C HIS A 68 -12.12 -16.03 8.63
N GLU A 69 -11.18 -16.94 8.33
CA GLU A 69 -10.44 -16.99 7.06
C GLU A 69 -11.37 -17.10 5.85
N HIS A 70 -12.50 -17.77 6.01
CA HIS A 70 -13.51 -18.00 4.95
C HIS A 70 -14.26 -16.72 4.55
N GLU A 71 -14.20 -15.66 5.35
CA GLU A 71 -14.81 -14.35 5.05
C GLU A 71 -13.88 -13.44 4.23
N CYS A 72 -12.61 -13.84 4.08
CA CYS A 72 -11.62 -13.10 3.32
C CYS A 72 -11.67 -13.40 1.81
N ALA A 73 -11.01 -12.54 1.03
CA ALA A 73 -10.65 -12.84 -0.34
C ALA A 73 -9.66 -14.02 -0.41
N PRO A 74 -9.43 -14.63 -1.60
CA PRO A 74 -8.54 -15.77 -1.74
C PRO A 74 -7.17 -15.55 -1.10
N GLU A 75 -6.71 -16.56 -0.35
CA GLU A 75 -5.40 -16.56 0.27
C GLU A 75 -4.32 -16.88 -0.77
N ILE A 76 -3.22 -16.13 -0.70
CA ILE A 76 -2.04 -16.33 -1.54
C ILE A 76 -1.04 -17.23 -0.82
N PHE A 77 -0.74 -16.90 0.44
CA PHE A 77 0.03 -17.75 1.37
C PHE A 77 -0.14 -17.29 2.81
N ARG A 78 0.34 -18.12 3.75
CA ARG A 78 0.42 -17.80 5.18
C ARG A 78 1.79 -18.18 5.75
N VAL A 79 2.12 -17.64 6.91
CA VAL A 79 3.36 -17.91 7.64
C VAL A 79 3.02 -18.17 9.11
N PRO A 80 3.42 -19.31 9.69
CA PRO A 80 3.80 -20.55 8.99
C PRO A 80 2.66 -21.09 8.11
N SER A 81 2.94 -22.07 7.28
CA SER A 81 1.96 -22.65 6.33
C SER A 81 0.92 -23.59 6.98
N ASP A 82 0.91 -23.69 8.28
CA ASP A 82 -0.03 -24.49 9.07
C ASP A 82 -1.28 -23.67 9.51
N PRO A 83 -2.29 -24.31 10.12
CA PRO A 83 -3.49 -23.61 10.60
C PRO A 83 -3.22 -22.55 11.68
N ALA A 84 -2.14 -22.67 12.45
CA ALA A 84 -1.75 -21.71 13.49
C ALA A 84 -0.90 -20.57 12.89
N TRP A 85 -1.41 -19.93 11.83
CA TRP A 85 -0.73 -18.86 11.15
C TRP A 85 -0.52 -17.62 12.04
N LYS A 86 0.56 -16.89 11.77
CA LYS A 86 0.85 -15.58 12.34
C LYS A 86 0.58 -14.47 11.33
N ILE A 87 0.89 -14.70 10.06
CA ILE A 87 0.77 -13.73 8.98
C ILE A 87 0.00 -14.39 7.82
N ARG A 88 -0.89 -13.65 7.19
CA ARG A 88 -1.58 -14.10 5.98
C ARG A 88 -1.48 -13.05 4.89
N VAL A 89 -1.21 -13.49 3.68
CA VAL A 89 -1.25 -12.65 2.47
C VAL A 89 -2.43 -13.12 1.63
N ILE A 90 -3.35 -12.20 1.38
CA ILE A 90 -4.61 -12.45 0.66
C ILE A 90 -4.77 -11.46 -0.49
N GLU A 91 -5.62 -11.78 -1.44
CA GLU A 91 -6.09 -10.78 -2.41
C GLU A 91 -6.90 -9.69 -1.70
N ASN A 92 -6.91 -8.48 -2.25
CA ASN A 92 -7.80 -7.45 -1.73
C ASN A 92 -9.23 -7.72 -2.24
N LEU A 93 -10.22 -7.77 -1.34
CA LEU A 93 -11.62 -8.01 -1.71
C LEU A 93 -12.19 -6.89 -2.62
N TYR A 94 -11.66 -5.67 -2.49
CA TYR A 94 -12.02 -4.51 -3.30
C TYR A 94 -10.76 -3.94 -3.99
N PRO A 95 -10.18 -4.68 -4.95
CA PRO A 95 -8.89 -4.33 -5.49
C PRO A 95 -8.97 -3.06 -6.33
N ALA A 96 -7.92 -2.26 -6.28
CA ALA A 96 -7.77 -1.09 -7.15
C ALA A 96 -7.35 -1.49 -8.56
N LEU A 97 -6.61 -2.59 -8.67
CA LEU A 97 -6.11 -3.18 -9.91
C LEU A 97 -6.57 -4.63 -10.01
N SER A 98 -6.59 -5.19 -11.21
CA SER A 98 -7.02 -6.57 -11.44
C SER A 98 -5.94 -7.38 -12.15
N ARG A 99 -5.56 -8.51 -11.54
CA ARG A 99 -4.60 -9.48 -12.13
C ARG A 99 -5.18 -10.26 -13.30
N ASN A 100 -6.50 -10.23 -13.49
CA ASN A 100 -7.23 -10.97 -14.52
C ASN A 100 -7.43 -10.16 -15.81
N LEU A 101 -6.95 -8.94 -15.88
CA LEU A 101 -7.01 -8.12 -17.09
C LEU A 101 -5.82 -8.42 -18.00
N ALA A 102 -6.00 -8.14 -19.29
CA ALA A 102 -4.90 -8.23 -20.25
C ALA A 102 -3.78 -7.24 -19.89
N ASN A 103 -2.55 -7.73 -20.02
CA ASN A 103 -1.35 -6.92 -19.83
C ASN A 103 -1.34 -5.74 -20.83
N PRO A 104 -1.12 -4.49 -20.39
CA PRO A 104 -1.02 -3.34 -21.31
C PRO A 104 0.05 -3.49 -22.39
N SER A 105 1.14 -4.21 -22.08
CA SER A 105 2.25 -4.45 -23.03
C SER A 105 1.87 -5.39 -24.20
N GLN A 106 0.78 -6.16 -24.07
CA GLN A 106 0.32 -7.06 -25.14
C GLN A 106 -0.68 -6.41 -26.09
N ASN A 107 -1.30 -5.33 -25.67
CA ASN A 107 -2.22 -4.54 -26.49
C ASN A 107 -1.56 -3.19 -26.81
N ASN A 108 -0.92 -3.07 -27.95
CA ASN A 108 -0.32 -1.85 -28.51
C ASN A 108 -1.31 -0.68 -28.72
N GLN A 109 -2.39 -0.58 -27.96
CA GLN A 109 -3.50 0.32 -28.25
C GLN A 109 -3.36 1.74 -27.68
N CYS A 110 -2.25 2.13 -27.06
CA CYS A 110 -2.10 3.52 -26.60
C CYS A 110 -0.67 4.05 -26.62
N LEU A 111 0.08 3.81 -27.70
CA LEU A 111 1.36 4.47 -27.96
C LEU A 111 1.27 5.54 -29.05
N GLU A 112 0.08 5.97 -29.44
CA GLU A 112 -0.03 7.18 -30.25
C GLU A 112 0.24 8.39 -29.37
N LEU A 113 1.36 9.06 -29.66
CA LEU A 113 1.92 10.20 -28.92
C LEU A 113 1.02 11.44 -28.89
N ASP A 114 -0.10 11.45 -29.60
CA ASP A 114 -0.94 12.63 -29.82
C ASP A 114 -2.27 12.64 -29.06
N CYS A 115 -2.53 11.67 -28.17
CA CYS A 115 -3.78 11.67 -27.40
C CYS A 115 -3.57 12.29 -25.99
N ALA A 116 -4.22 13.40 -25.72
CA ALA A 116 -4.23 14.02 -24.40
C ALA A 116 -4.76 13.07 -23.30
N ASP A 117 -5.62 12.12 -23.67
CA ASP A 117 -6.31 11.18 -22.78
C ASP A 117 -5.70 9.76 -22.86
N ARG A 118 -4.53 9.59 -22.27
CA ARG A 118 -3.92 8.25 -22.20
C ARG A 118 -4.61 7.40 -21.14
N THR A 119 -5.10 6.23 -21.54
CA THR A 119 -5.71 5.26 -20.64
C THR A 119 -5.07 3.89 -20.82
N LEU A 120 -4.67 3.26 -19.71
CA LEU A 120 -4.19 1.88 -19.68
C LEU A 120 -5.23 1.01 -19.00
N THR A 121 -5.22 -0.29 -19.30
CA THR A 121 -5.98 -1.28 -18.53
C THR A 121 -5.51 -1.23 -17.08
N GLY A 122 -6.42 -1.37 -16.12
CA GLY A 122 -6.10 -1.45 -14.71
C GLY A 122 -5.50 -2.81 -14.32
N PHE A 123 -4.61 -3.35 -15.17
CA PHE A 123 -3.85 -4.55 -14.85
C PHE A 123 -2.89 -4.30 -13.70
N GLY A 124 -2.73 -5.30 -12.83
CA GLY A 124 -1.81 -5.26 -11.71
C GLY A 124 -2.31 -6.05 -10.52
N PHE A 125 -1.59 -5.97 -9.42
CA PHE A 125 -1.91 -6.69 -8.19
C PHE A 125 -2.25 -5.70 -7.09
N HIS A 126 -3.21 -6.07 -6.26
CA HIS A 126 -3.53 -5.34 -5.03
C HIS A 126 -3.85 -6.36 -3.95
N ASP A 127 -2.90 -6.58 -3.06
CA ASP A 127 -2.94 -7.60 -2.02
C ASP A 127 -2.96 -6.97 -0.64
N VAL A 128 -3.40 -7.74 0.34
CA VAL A 128 -3.42 -7.36 1.77
C VAL A 128 -2.54 -8.34 2.53
N VAL A 129 -1.71 -7.81 3.40
CA VAL A 129 -0.92 -8.57 4.37
C VAL A 129 -1.56 -8.37 5.74
N ILE A 130 -2.17 -9.41 6.28
CA ILE A 130 -2.70 -9.46 7.64
C ILE A 130 -1.52 -9.80 8.55
N GLU A 131 -1.16 -8.86 9.42
CA GLU A 131 0.12 -8.88 10.16
C GLU A 131 0.05 -9.67 11.48
N ALA A 132 -1.15 -9.93 11.98
CA ALA A 132 -1.38 -10.70 13.20
C ALA A 132 -2.68 -11.49 13.13
N PRO A 133 -2.82 -12.61 13.84
CA PRO A 133 -4.07 -13.37 13.91
C PRO A 133 -5.10 -12.74 14.87
N VAL A 134 -4.68 -11.81 15.72
CA VAL A 134 -5.49 -11.23 16.81
C VAL A 134 -5.75 -9.77 16.55
N HIS A 135 -7.01 -9.35 16.68
CA HIS A 135 -7.50 -8.02 16.34
C HIS A 135 -6.79 -6.87 17.09
N SER A 136 -6.48 -7.09 18.35
CA SER A 136 -5.91 -6.05 19.23
C SER A 136 -4.42 -5.81 19.04
N VAL A 137 -3.71 -6.70 18.33
CA VAL A 137 -2.26 -6.60 18.15
C VAL A 137 -1.94 -5.63 17.01
N GLN A 138 -1.12 -4.63 17.28
CA GLN A 138 -0.59 -3.69 16.31
C GLN A 138 0.93 -3.89 16.16
N LEU A 139 1.55 -3.34 15.10
CA LEU A 139 3.00 -3.48 14.90
C LEU A 139 3.82 -3.00 16.10
N VAL A 140 3.36 -1.96 16.80
CA VAL A 140 4.06 -1.44 17.99
C VAL A 140 4.07 -2.42 19.17
N ASP A 141 3.12 -3.36 19.19
CA ASP A 141 2.98 -4.36 20.26
C ASP A 141 3.80 -5.63 19.97
N MET A 142 4.14 -5.87 18.69
CA MET A 142 4.88 -7.06 18.26
C MET A 142 6.34 -7.03 18.70
N GLU A 143 6.95 -8.21 18.85
CA GLU A 143 8.39 -8.30 19.02
C GLU A 143 9.13 -8.00 17.72
N PRO A 144 10.40 -7.51 17.77
CA PRO A 144 11.18 -7.21 16.57
C PRO A 144 11.26 -8.36 15.58
N THR A 145 11.34 -9.59 16.06
CA THR A 145 11.36 -10.82 15.26
C THR A 145 10.04 -11.04 14.52
N GLU A 146 8.90 -10.74 15.16
CA GLU A 146 7.58 -10.84 14.54
C GLU A 146 7.40 -9.76 13.45
N ILE A 147 7.87 -8.54 13.69
CA ILE A 147 7.91 -7.50 12.65
C ILE A 147 8.82 -7.93 11.50
N GLY A 148 9.98 -8.54 11.81
CA GLY A 148 10.87 -9.12 10.81
C GLY A 148 10.18 -10.17 9.93
N GLU A 149 9.36 -11.07 10.53
CA GLU A 149 8.55 -12.06 9.80
C GLU A 149 7.54 -11.35 8.85
N VAL A 150 6.92 -10.23 9.28
CA VAL A 150 6.04 -9.42 8.42
C VAL A 150 6.81 -8.83 7.24
N LEU A 151 7.99 -8.26 7.48
CA LEU A 151 8.85 -7.69 6.44
C LEU A 151 9.31 -8.76 5.43
N LEU A 152 9.63 -9.96 5.91
CA LEU A 152 9.95 -11.11 5.04
C LEU A 152 8.73 -11.60 4.24
N ALA A 153 7.52 -11.48 4.79
CA ALA A 153 6.31 -11.77 4.02
C ALA A 153 6.10 -10.76 2.88
N TYR A 154 6.43 -9.46 3.09
CA TYR A 154 6.45 -8.48 2.01
C TYR A 154 7.47 -8.86 0.92
N LYS A 155 8.72 -9.16 1.32
CA LYS A 155 9.77 -9.64 0.41
C LYS A 155 9.30 -10.82 -0.42
N LYS A 156 8.82 -11.89 0.23
CA LYS A 156 8.31 -13.09 -0.45
C LYS A 156 7.22 -12.76 -1.47
N ARG A 157 6.31 -11.84 -1.12
CA ARG A 157 5.26 -11.44 -2.06
C ARG A 157 5.80 -10.63 -3.23
N ILE A 158 6.74 -9.74 -2.99
CA ILE A 158 7.44 -9.00 -4.05
C ILE A 158 8.11 -9.98 -5.03
N GLU A 159 8.87 -10.95 -4.53
CA GLU A 159 9.55 -11.97 -5.34
C GLU A 159 8.57 -12.78 -6.20
N GLN A 160 7.39 -13.14 -5.67
CA GLN A 160 6.34 -13.81 -6.45
C GLN A 160 5.76 -12.93 -7.56
N ILE A 161 5.72 -11.62 -7.36
CA ILE A 161 5.17 -10.68 -8.36
C ILE A 161 6.20 -10.29 -9.40
N MET A 162 7.48 -10.25 -9.06
CA MET A 162 8.58 -9.89 -9.97
C MET A 162 8.69 -10.77 -11.22
N VAL A 163 8.12 -11.98 -11.19
CA VAL A 163 8.12 -12.88 -12.36
C VAL A 163 7.24 -12.38 -13.52
N PHE A 164 6.34 -11.44 -13.22
CA PHE A 164 5.46 -10.83 -14.23
C PHE A 164 6.18 -9.65 -14.89
N GLU A 165 6.65 -9.83 -16.11
CA GLU A 165 7.41 -8.82 -16.88
C GLU A 165 6.68 -7.49 -17.07
N SER A 166 5.35 -7.53 -17.04
CA SER A 166 4.49 -6.34 -17.15
C SER A 166 4.44 -5.48 -15.90
N ILE A 167 4.95 -5.98 -14.77
CA ILE A 167 5.03 -5.20 -13.53
C ILE A 167 6.40 -4.54 -13.46
N VAL A 168 6.39 -3.22 -13.36
CA VAL A 168 7.61 -2.41 -13.32
C VAL A 168 7.82 -1.74 -11.96
N TYR A 169 6.78 -1.63 -11.12
CA TYR A 169 6.91 -1.04 -9.80
C TYR A 169 6.01 -1.73 -8.78
N ILE A 170 6.51 -1.93 -7.56
CA ILE A 170 5.76 -2.50 -6.44
C ILE A 170 5.85 -1.54 -5.26
N GLN A 171 4.69 -1.16 -4.71
CA GLN A 171 4.57 -0.31 -3.54
C GLN A 171 3.99 -1.11 -2.37
N VAL A 172 4.74 -1.23 -1.30
CA VAL A 172 4.24 -1.68 0.01
C VAL A 172 3.91 -0.47 0.84
N PHE A 173 2.73 -0.47 1.47
CA PHE A 173 2.31 0.63 2.34
C PHE A 173 1.36 0.17 3.43
N LYS A 174 1.35 0.89 4.53
CA LYS A 174 0.43 0.70 5.65
C LYS A 174 -0.32 1.99 5.96
N ASN A 175 -1.60 1.85 6.25
CA ASN A 175 -2.42 2.89 6.83
C ASN A 175 -2.84 2.44 8.23
N HIS A 176 -2.53 3.22 9.24
CA HIS A 176 -2.95 2.99 10.62
C HIS A 176 -3.89 4.11 11.08
N GLY A 177 -5.07 3.73 11.57
CA GLY A 177 -6.09 4.67 11.98
C GLY A 177 -6.98 5.19 10.83
N ALA A 178 -8.21 5.53 11.14
CA ALA A 178 -9.24 5.93 10.17
C ALA A 178 -8.86 7.21 9.39
N SER A 179 -8.30 8.21 10.05
CA SER A 179 -7.87 9.47 9.42
C SER A 179 -6.64 9.31 8.52
N ALA A 180 -5.86 8.24 8.69
CA ALA A 180 -4.80 7.85 7.77
C ALA A 180 -5.30 6.97 6.60
N GLY A 181 -6.62 6.76 6.48
CA GLY A 181 -7.23 6.00 5.39
C GLY A 181 -7.31 4.48 5.62
N ALA A 182 -7.07 4.01 6.85
CA ALA A 182 -7.34 2.62 7.19
C ALA A 182 -8.85 2.36 7.15
N SER A 183 -9.27 1.28 6.48
CA SER A 183 -10.67 0.87 6.45
C SER A 183 -11.02 -0.11 7.57
N MET A 184 -10.01 -0.74 8.15
CA MET A 184 -10.12 -1.73 9.22
C MET A 184 -9.10 -1.42 10.30
N SER A 185 -9.46 -1.65 11.56
CA SER A 185 -8.58 -1.44 12.72
C SER A 185 -7.60 -2.61 12.93
N HIS A 186 -7.93 -3.81 12.45
CA HIS A 186 -7.02 -4.96 12.49
C HIS A 186 -5.73 -4.65 11.74
N SER A 187 -4.58 -4.96 12.33
CA SER A 187 -3.27 -4.62 11.76
C SER A 187 -3.05 -5.28 10.41
N HIS A 188 -2.88 -4.47 9.38
CA HIS A 188 -2.64 -4.92 8.02
C HIS A 188 -1.87 -3.90 7.20
N SER A 189 -1.19 -4.38 6.17
CA SER A 189 -0.54 -3.60 5.14
C SER A 189 -1.07 -3.98 3.76
N GLN A 190 -0.68 -3.24 2.75
CA GLN A 190 -1.11 -3.47 1.39
C GLN A 190 0.08 -3.48 0.45
N ILE A 191 -0.02 -4.29 -0.60
CA ILE A 191 0.97 -4.38 -1.67
C ILE A 191 0.26 -4.08 -2.99
N MET A 192 0.72 -3.05 -3.70
CA MET A 192 0.26 -2.72 -5.04
C MET A 192 1.38 -2.90 -6.04
N ALA A 193 1.11 -3.64 -7.11
CA ALA A 193 2.05 -3.85 -8.20
C ALA A 193 1.49 -3.24 -9.50
N LEU A 194 2.29 -2.41 -10.13
CA LEU A 194 1.89 -1.48 -11.18
C LEU A 194 2.65 -1.77 -12.49
N PRO A 195 1.98 -1.64 -13.64
CA PRO A 195 2.62 -1.70 -14.96
C PRO A 195 3.26 -0.36 -15.38
N ILE A 196 3.27 0.62 -14.49
CA ILE A 196 3.86 1.94 -14.68
C ILE A 196 4.71 2.33 -13.48
N ILE A 197 5.69 3.19 -13.69
CA ILE A 197 6.42 3.87 -12.62
C ILE A 197 5.62 5.13 -12.25
N PRO A 198 5.19 5.30 -10.99
CA PRO A 198 4.50 6.52 -10.57
C PRO A 198 5.38 7.77 -10.77
N PRO A 199 4.82 8.90 -11.24
CA PRO A 199 5.60 10.12 -11.49
C PRO A 199 6.40 10.63 -10.28
N SER A 200 5.88 10.46 -9.07
CA SER A 200 6.60 10.80 -7.84
C SER A 200 7.84 9.93 -7.60
N VAL A 201 7.81 8.69 -8.07
CA VAL A 201 8.95 7.77 -8.02
C VAL A 201 9.99 8.19 -9.06
N SER A 202 9.55 8.45 -10.31
CA SER A 202 10.44 8.94 -11.37
C SER A 202 11.14 10.23 -10.95
N ALA A 203 10.40 11.23 -10.46
CA ALA A 203 10.98 12.50 -10.03
C ALA A 203 12.04 12.33 -8.92
N ARG A 204 11.84 11.39 -8.00
CA ARG A 204 12.83 11.08 -6.96
C ARG A 204 14.07 10.39 -7.54
N LEU A 205 13.90 9.46 -8.47
CA LEU A 205 15.01 8.81 -9.16
C LEU A 205 15.82 9.81 -9.97
N ASP A 206 15.16 10.71 -10.69
CA ASP A 206 15.82 11.77 -11.46
C ASP A 206 16.62 12.70 -10.55
N GLY A 207 16.05 13.11 -9.41
CA GLY A 207 16.75 13.92 -8.42
C GLY A 207 17.96 13.22 -7.79
N THR A 208 17.83 11.92 -7.45
CA THR A 208 18.98 11.14 -6.94
C THR A 208 20.07 10.95 -7.98
N LYS A 209 19.70 10.72 -9.23
CA LYS A 209 20.62 10.61 -10.36
C LYS A 209 21.37 11.93 -10.58
N GLU A 210 20.67 13.04 -10.67
CA GLU A 210 21.26 14.38 -10.83
C GLU A 210 22.25 14.70 -9.69
N TYR A 211 21.87 14.37 -8.44
CA TYR A 211 22.77 14.55 -7.30
C TYR A 211 24.04 13.70 -7.45
N PHE A 212 23.87 12.42 -7.82
CA PHE A 212 25.01 11.52 -8.01
C PHE A 212 25.94 12.00 -9.15
N GLU A 213 25.40 12.45 -10.26
CA GLU A 213 26.17 12.96 -11.40
C GLU A 213 26.99 14.22 -11.00
N LYS A 214 26.43 15.07 -10.14
CA LYS A 214 27.11 16.29 -9.67
C LYS A 214 28.14 16.03 -8.57
N MET A 215 27.82 15.14 -7.64
CA MET A 215 28.59 14.96 -6.40
C MET A 215 29.45 13.70 -6.37
N GLY A 216 29.25 12.76 -7.31
CA GLY A 216 29.91 11.45 -7.33
C GLY A 216 29.53 10.53 -6.16
N LYS A 217 28.45 10.84 -5.43
CA LYS A 217 28.04 10.13 -4.22
C LYS A 217 26.50 10.04 -4.15
N CYS A 218 26.01 8.96 -3.57
CA CYS A 218 24.58 8.81 -3.30
C CYS A 218 24.12 9.80 -2.22
N CYS A 219 23.02 10.52 -2.46
CA CYS A 219 22.49 11.50 -1.52
C CYS A 219 22.05 10.88 -0.18
N LEU A 220 21.59 9.63 -0.18
CA LEU A 220 21.20 8.92 1.04
C LEU A 220 22.41 8.41 1.83
N CYS A 221 23.51 8.05 1.15
CA CYS A 221 24.74 7.60 1.81
C CYS A 221 25.54 8.75 2.47
N VAL A 222 25.27 10.01 2.11
CA VAL A 222 25.97 11.19 2.64
C VAL A 222 25.13 12.06 3.57
N VAL A 223 24.02 11.51 4.08
CA VAL A 223 23.17 12.24 5.04
C VAL A 223 24.01 12.68 6.25
N ASN A 224 23.82 13.92 6.66
CA ASN A 224 24.48 14.45 7.86
C ASN A 224 23.85 13.81 9.12
N MET A 225 24.49 12.73 9.59
CA MET A 225 24.06 11.92 10.73
C MET A 225 24.03 12.73 12.04
N GLU A 226 25.03 13.59 12.27
CA GLU A 226 25.13 14.35 13.53
C GLU A 226 23.91 15.25 13.76
N LYS A 227 23.34 15.78 12.68
CA LYS A 227 22.26 16.77 12.76
C LYS A 227 20.84 16.18 12.72
N PHE A 228 20.65 15.08 12.00
CA PHE A 228 19.30 14.56 11.67
C PHE A 228 19.04 13.17 12.20
N LEU A 229 20.03 12.50 12.79
CA LEU A 229 19.87 11.16 13.35
C LEU A 229 18.87 11.17 14.52
N ILE A 230 17.93 10.23 14.50
CA ILE A 230 17.02 9.96 15.62
C ILE A 230 17.53 8.75 16.41
N ASP A 231 17.86 7.67 15.70
CA ASP A 231 18.34 6.42 16.26
C ASP A 231 18.96 5.53 15.16
N GLU A 232 19.68 4.49 15.57
CA GLU A 232 20.37 3.61 14.64
C GLU A 232 20.44 2.18 15.17
N THR A 233 20.58 1.25 14.24
CA THR A 233 20.83 -0.18 14.50
C THR A 233 22.02 -0.63 13.67
N THR A 234 22.29 -1.94 13.63
CA THR A 234 23.43 -2.48 12.89
C THR A 234 23.35 -2.16 11.40
N HIS A 235 22.18 -2.34 10.79
CA HIS A 235 21.99 -2.23 9.34
C HIS A 235 21.21 -0.98 8.91
N PHE A 236 20.55 -0.27 9.82
CA PHE A 236 19.69 0.86 9.48
C PHE A 236 19.90 2.06 10.37
N ILE A 237 19.55 3.21 9.82
CA ILE A 237 19.48 4.48 10.54
C ILE A 237 18.08 5.07 10.39
N SER A 238 17.63 5.80 11.40
CA SER A 238 16.43 6.62 11.32
C SER A 238 16.78 8.10 11.44
N ILE A 239 16.22 8.91 10.56
CA ILE A 239 16.51 10.35 10.46
C ILE A 239 15.24 11.17 10.35
N VAL A 240 15.31 12.43 10.75
CA VAL A 240 14.38 13.47 10.30
C VAL A 240 14.90 13.99 8.95
N PRO A 241 14.12 13.89 7.85
CA PRO A 241 14.59 14.41 6.57
C PRO A 241 14.76 15.95 6.64
N PHE A 242 15.83 16.46 6.02
CA PHE A 242 16.11 17.90 5.97
C PHE A 242 14.93 18.72 5.45
N ALA A 243 14.23 18.21 4.44
CA ALA A 243 13.06 18.82 3.84
C ALA A 243 11.82 17.92 4.09
N ALA A 244 11.48 17.72 5.38
CA ALA A 244 10.29 16.98 5.75
C ALA A 244 9.03 17.63 5.15
N THR A 245 8.21 16.83 4.48
CA THR A 245 6.97 17.30 3.85
C THR A 245 5.80 17.28 4.84
N TYR A 246 5.87 16.39 5.82
CA TYR A 246 4.82 16.19 6.83
C TYR A 246 5.38 16.39 8.24
N PRO A 247 4.57 16.85 9.20
CA PRO A 247 4.93 16.81 10.61
C PRO A 247 5.28 15.39 11.06
N PHE A 248 6.37 15.24 11.81
CA PHE A 248 6.86 13.97 12.34
C PHE A 248 7.23 12.93 11.26
N GLU A 249 7.61 13.38 10.08
CA GLU A 249 8.14 12.51 9.03
C GLU A 249 9.48 11.92 9.47
N ILE A 250 9.60 10.60 9.37
CA ILE A 250 10.80 9.83 9.71
C ILE A 250 11.18 8.98 8.50
N TRP A 251 12.44 8.97 8.14
CA TRP A 251 13.00 8.04 7.18
C TRP A 251 13.84 6.98 7.90
N ILE A 252 13.65 5.72 7.52
CA ILE A 252 14.54 4.62 7.89
C ILE A 252 15.30 4.24 6.62
N ILE A 253 16.64 4.30 6.69
CA ILE A 253 17.53 4.16 5.55
C ILE A 253 18.52 3.04 5.85
N PRO A 254 18.80 2.11 4.92
CA PRO A 254 19.86 1.12 5.10
C PRO A 254 21.24 1.82 5.14
N ARG A 255 22.16 1.32 5.97
CA ARG A 255 23.54 1.81 6.06
C ARG A 255 24.34 1.44 4.82
N ASP A 256 24.16 0.18 4.39
CA ASP A 256 24.77 -0.30 3.16
C ASP A 256 23.92 0.10 1.96
N HIS A 257 24.59 0.50 0.87
CA HIS A 257 23.92 0.94 -0.33
C HIS A 257 23.13 -0.20 -0.96
N SER A 258 21.80 -0.10 -0.92
CA SER A 258 20.86 -1.03 -1.53
C SER A 258 19.72 -0.25 -2.20
N SER A 259 19.27 -0.72 -3.35
CA SER A 259 18.19 -0.10 -4.11
C SER A 259 16.86 -0.85 -3.99
N HIS A 260 16.90 -2.12 -3.59
CA HIS A 260 15.72 -2.98 -3.61
C HIS A 260 15.43 -3.59 -2.24
N PHE A 261 14.23 -3.35 -1.73
CA PHE A 261 13.79 -3.89 -0.46
C PHE A 261 13.78 -5.43 -0.42
N HIS A 262 13.51 -6.09 -1.52
CA HIS A 262 13.50 -7.56 -1.57
C HIS A 262 14.88 -8.22 -1.44
N GLU A 263 15.95 -7.44 -1.40
CA GLU A 263 17.31 -7.92 -1.09
C GLU A 263 17.56 -8.09 0.41
N VAL A 264 16.67 -7.57 1.27
CA VAL A 264 16.76 -7.73 2.74
C VAL A 264 16.79 -9.20 3.11
N ASP A 265 17.74 -9.62 3.91
CA ASP A 265 17.82 -10.96 4.51
C ASP A 265 17.10 -11.04 5.87
N SER A 266 17.16 -12.18 6.52
CA SER A 266 16.45 -12.40 7.79
C SER A 266 17.03 -11.58 8.94
N GLU A 267 18.35 -11.37 8.99
CA GLU A 267 19.02 -10.57 10.01
C GLU A 267 18.65 -9.09 9.85
N MET A 268 18.77 -8.57 8.63
CA MET A 268 18.35 -7.22 8.29
C MET A 268 16.86 -6.98 8.54
N ALA A 269 15.99 -7.97 8.30
CA ALA A 269 14.56 -7.85 8.54
C ALA A 269 14.23 -7.68 10.03
N VAL A 270 14.90 -8.42 10.92
CA VAL A 270 14.75 -8.29 12.37
C VAL A 270 15.32 -6.94 12.86
N ASP A 271 16.45 -6.54 12.32
CA ASP A 271 17.11 -5.28 12.66
C ASP A 271 16.23 -4.07 12.24
N LEU A 272 15.67 -4.12 11.01
CA LEU A 272 14.67 -3.14 10.55
C LEU A 272 13.41 -3.16 11.42
N GLY A 273 12.94 -4.35 11.82
CA GLY A 273 11.82 -4.53 12.73
C GLY A 273 12.06 -3.86 14.09
N THR A 274 13.29 -3.97 14.61
CA THR A 274 13.72 -3.32 15.84
C THR A 274 13.63 -1.79 15.73
N LEU A 275 14.19 -1.22 14.67
CA LEU A 275 14.19 0.22 14.48
C LEU A 275 12.78 0.74 14.17
N LEU A 276 12.00 0.03 13.36
CA LEU A 276 10.61 0.39 13.06
C LEU A 276 9.75 0.40 14.34
N LYS A 277 9.84 -0.65 15.18
CA LYS A 277 9.15 -0.69 16.48
C LYS A 277 9.53 0.51 17.34
N LEU A 278 10.81 0.82 17.42
CA LEU A 278 11.32 1.94 18.21
C LEU A 278 10.74 3.27 17.72
N MET A 279 10.72 3.52 16.42
CA MET A 279 10.15 4.74 15.84
C MET A 279 8.65 4.84 16.11
N LEU A 280 7.90 3.76 15.90
CA LEU A 280 6.46 3.71 16.19
C LEU A 280 6.18 3.96 17.67
N ARG A 281 6.96 3.39 18.59
CA ARG A 281 6.81 3.64 20.03
C ARG A 281 7.09 5.09 20.40
N LYS A 282 8.16 5.69 19.84
CA LYS A 282 8.46 7.12 20.05
C LYS A 282 7.29 7.99 19.59
N MET A 283 6.72 7.71 18.42
CA MET A 283 5.55 8.44 17.91
C MET A 283 4.31 8.24 18.79
N CYS A 284 4.01 7.00 19.20
CA CYS A 284 2.87 6.70 20.07
C CYS A 284 2.96 7.43 21.42
N ILE A 285 4.14 7.49 22.01
CA ILE A 285 4.36 8.18 23.29
C ILE A 285 4.20 9.70 23.13
N GLN A 286 4.81 10.28 22.10
CA GLN A 286 4.81 11.73 21.90
C GLN A 286 3.47 12.28 21.41
N LEU A 287 2.73 11.52 20.62
CA LEU A 287 1.54 11.98 19.92
C LEU A 287 0.25 11.26 20.36
N ASN A 288 0.33 10.46 21.44
CA ASN A 288 -0.80 9.70 21.98
C ASN A 288 -1.48 8.79 20.93
N ASN A 289 -0.71 7.83 20.40
CA ASN A 289 -1.15 6.85 19.39
C ASN A 289 -1.76 7.50 18.13
N PRO A 290 -0.98 8.28 17.38
CA PRO A 290 -1.48 9.01 16.21
C PRO A 290 -1.82 8.06 15.06
N PRO A 291 -2.75 8.44 14.18
CA PRO A 291 -2.85 7.82 12.88
C PRO A 291 -1.61 8.11 12.06
N PHE A 292 -1.13 7.10 11.30
CA PHE A 292 0.06 7.24 10.48
C PHE A 292 -0.04 6.43 9.18
N ASN A 293 0.79 6.82 8.24
CA ASN A 293 1.08 6.02 7.06
C ASN A 293 2.57 5.70 7.04
N PHE A 294 2.94 4.52 6.61
CA PHE A 294 4.29 4.27 6.12
C PHE A 294 4.26 3.63 4.73
N MET A 295 5.36 3.79 4.01
CA MET A 295 5.56 3.17 2.71
C MET A 295 7.02 2.74 2.56
N ILE A 296 7.23 1.60 1.91
CA ILE A 296 8.56 1.13 1.55
C ILE A 296 8.90 1.72 0.18
N GLN A 297 9.92 2.54 0.15
CA GLN A 297 10.47 3.11 -1.07
C GLN A 297 11.52 2.15 -1.63
N THR A 298 11.29 1.62 -2.81
CA THR A 298 12.19 0.70 -3.49
C THR A 298 12.39 1.14 -4.94
N ALA A 299 13.48 0.74 -5.56
CA ALA A 299 13.69 1.01 -6.98
C ALA A 299 12.67 0.25 -7.85
N PRO A 300 12.35 0.75 -9.04
CA PRO A 300 11.57 0.01 -10.02
C PRO A 300 12.23 -1.32 -10.39
N LEU A 301 11.41 -2.31 -10.78
CA LEU A 301 11.87 -3.64 -11.15
C LEU A 301 12.47 -3.71 -12.56
N GLN A 302 12.85 -2.60 -13.17
CA GLN A 302 13.37 -2.59 -14.53
C GLN A 302 14.59 -3.49 -14.63
N ARG A 303 14.45 -4.51 -15.46
CA ARG A 303 15.57 -5.22 -16.04
C ARG A 303 16.18 -4.29 -17.10
N LEU A 304 17.36 -3.77 -16.82
CA LEU A 304 18.18 -3.12 -17.83
C LEU A 304 18.56 -4.12 -18.92
#